data_4253d45f51f3fc44600a844bb559985c
#
_entry.id   4253d45f51f3fc44600a844bb559985c
#
_cell.length_a   1.000
_cell.length_b   1.000
_cell.length_c   1.000
_cell.angle_alpha   90.00
_cell.angle_beta   90.00
_cell.angle_gamma   90.00
#
_symmetry.space_group_name_H-M   'P 1'
#
loop_
_entity.id
_entity.type
_entity.pdbx_description
1 polymer ?
#
loop_
_entity_poly.entity_id
_entity_poly.type
_entity_poly.pdbx_seq_one_letter_code
_entity_poly.pdbx_strand_id
1 'polypeptide(L)'
;MHCPLPSTKDIFMPGQFTFEALKSQVADGTIDTVLACFVDMQGRLMGKRFHAANFVETSFEETHCCNYLLATDLEMATPDGYASTSWETGYGDYVMKPDLSTIRLLPWLEGTALVLCDILDHHTHQEVAHSPRAILKKQITRLNAMGLDAKMATELEFFLFEKSFDDIRKDGFQNLEPISGY
;
A
#
# COMPACT_ATOMS: atom_id res chain seq x y z
N MET A 1 -28.44 23.49 -17.97
CA MET A 1 -28.07 23.61 -16.53
C MET A 1 -26.80 22.79 -16.34
N HIS A 2 -25.65 23.45 -16.18
CA HIS A 2 -24.40 22.80 -15.87
C HIS A 2 -24.38 22.60 -14.35
N CYS A 3 -24.53 21.38 -13.87
CA CYS A 3 -24.26 21.05 -12.48
C CYS A 3 -22.73 21.09 -12.30
N PRO A 4 -22.17 21.96 -11.46
CA PRO A 4 -20.73 21.95 -11.22
C PRO A 4 -20.38 20.62 -10.53
N LEU A 5 -19.44 19.88 -11.12
CA LEU A 5 -18.87 18.71 -10.49
C LEU A 5 -18.18 19.14 -9.18
N PRO A 6 -18.35 18.41 -8.07
CA PRO A 6 -17.66 18.72 -6.83
C PRO A 6 -16.15 18.74 -7.07
N SER A 7 -15.46 19.71 -6.48
CA SER A 7 -14.02 19.80 -6.55
C SER A 7 -13.39 18.52 -5.98
N THR A 8 -12.29 18.05 -6.56
CA THR A 8 -11.60 16.82 -6.15
C THR A 8 -11.10 16.83 -4.70
N LYS A 9 -11.25 17.92 -3.97
CA LYS A 9 -10.86 18.08 -2.56
C LYS A 9 -11.80 17.41 -1.56
N ASP A 10 -13.00 17.00 -1.98
CA ASP A 10 -14.04 16.51 -1.08
C ASP A 10 -14.48 15.05 -1.32
N ILE A 11 -13.74 14.27 -2.12
CA ILE A 11 -14.05 12.85 -2.26
C ILE A 11 -13.43 12.10 -1.08
N PHE A 12 -14.18 12.01 0.01
CA PHE A 12 -13.83 11.17 1.14
C PHE A 12 -13.99 9.69 0.73
N MET A 13 -12.92 8.95 0.73
CA MET A 13 -12.97 7.50 0.47
C MET A 13 -13.60 6.80 1.68
N PRO A 14 -14.42 5.74 1.49
CA PRO A 14 -14.99 5.00 2.61
C PRO A 14 -13.91 4.54 3.59
N GLY A 15 -14.14 4.75 4.88
CA GLY A 15 -13.19 4.40 5.95
C GLY A 15 -12.01 5.35 6.13
N GLN A 16 -11.85 6.38 5.29
CA GLN A 16 -10.79 7.38 5.44
C GLN A 16 -11.11 8.33 6.61
N PHE A 17 -10.07 8.67 7.40
CA PHE A 17 -10.20 9.61 8.51
C PHE A 17 -8.89 10.36 8.75
N THR A 18 -8.95 11.42 9.55
CA THR A 18 -7.80 12.30 9.77
C THR A 18 -6.81 11.72 10.79
N PHE A 19 -5.58 12.23 10.79
CA PHE A 19 -4.59 11.85 11.79
C PHE A 19 -5.02 12.22 13.22
N GLU A 20 -5.73 13.35 13.40
CA GLU A 20 -6.27 13.73 14.71
C GLU A 20 -7.36 12.75 15.18
N ALA A 21 -8.21 12.27 14.27
CA ALA A 21 -9.17 11.23 14.60
C ALA A 21 -8.48 9.91 14.96
N LEU A 22 -7.37 9.55 14.27
CA LEU A 22 -6.54 8.41 14.65
C LEU A 22 -6.02 8.55 16.08
N LYS A 23 -5.42 9.69 16.43
CA LYS A 23 -4.92 9.93 17.79
C LYS A 23 -6.02 9.77 18.85
N SER A 24 -7.22 10.31 18.58
CA SER A 24 -8.35 10.16 19.49
C SER A 24 -8.76 8.71 19.69
N GLN A 25 -8.87 7.93 18.60
CA GLN A 25 -9.25 6.51 18.65
C GLN A 25 -8.15 5.60 19.23
N VAL A 26 -6.90 6.02 19.16
CA VAL A 26 -5.79 5.36 19.86
C VAL A 26 -5.85 5.65 21.35
N ALA A 27 -6.16 6.89 21.74
CA ALA A 27 -6.24 7.29 23.14
C ALA A 27 -7.40 6.64 23.88
N ASP A 28 -8.53 6.40 23.22
CA ASP A 28 -9.70 5.72 23.79
C ASP A 28 -9.64 4.18 23.66
N GLY A 29 -8.59 3.64 23.02
CA GLY A 29 -8.37 2.20 22.87
C GLY A 29 -9.19 1.54 21.74
N THR A 30 -9.89 2.30 20.92
CA THR A 30 -10.63 1.78 19.75
C THR A 30 -9.67 1.24 18.68
N ILE A 31 -8.50 1.88 18.50
CA ILE A 31 -7.44 1.43 17.61
C ILE A 31 -6.19 1.11 18.42
N ASP A 32 -5.69 -0.10 18.30
CA ASP A 32 -4.46 -0.58 18.94
C ASP A 32 -3.31 -0.84 17.94
N THR A 33 -3.62 -0.96 16.67
CA THR A 33 -2.70 -1.34 15.62
C THR A 33 -2.73 -0.38 14.43
N VAL A 34 -1.55 -0.01 13.91
CA VAL A 34 -1.41 0.71 12.64
C VAL A 34 -0.52 -0.10 11.69
N LEU A 35 -1.02 -0.35 10.48
CA LEU A 35 -0.25 -0.91 9.37
C LEU A 35 0.29 0.23 8.52
N ALA A 36 1.60 0.47 8.57
CA ALA A 36 2.28 1.39 7.67
C ALA A 36 2.77 0.58 6.46
N CYS A 37 2.16 0.80 5.29
CA CYS A 37 2.35 -0.03 4.12
C CYS A 37 2.77 0.78 2.89
N PHE A 38 3.52 0.15 2.01
CA PHE A 38 3.80 0.64 0.65
C PHE A 38 3.46 -0.46 -0.37
N VAL A 39 3.37 -0.10 -1.64
CA VAL A 39 3.10 -1.03 -2.74
C VAL A 39 4.42 -1.49 -3.34
N ASP A 40 4.63 -2.80 -3.44
CA ASP A 40 5.79 -3.39 -4.11
C ASP A 40 5.59 -3.49 -5.64
N MET A 41 6.59 -4.04 -6.33
CA MET A 41 6.59 -4.15 -7.80
C MET A 41 5.53 -5.12 -8.35
N GLN A 42 4.96 -5.99 -7.53
CA GLN A 42 3.88 -6.92 -7.88
C GLN A 42 2.49 -6.41 -7.46
N GLY A 43 2.42 -5.20 -6.88
CA GLY A 43 1.17 -4.62 -6.39
C GLY A 43 0.75 -5.09 -5.00
N ARG A 44 1.62 -5.80 -4.26
CA ARG A 44 1.34 -6.23 -2.89
C ARG A 44 1.56 -5.09 -1.90
N LEU A 45 0.76 -5.07 -0.84
CA LEU A 45 1.01 -4.20 0.30
C LEU A 45 2.09 -4.84 1.20
N MET A 46 3.24 -4.21 1.22
CA MET A 46 4.37 -4.54 2.07
C MET A 46 4.46 -3.51 3.19
N GLY A 47 4.96 -3.86 4.36
CA GLY A 47 5.10 -2.87 5.41
C GLY A 47 5.32 -3.43 6.80
N LYS A 48 5.00 -2.62 7.79
CA LYS A 48 5.20 -2.91 9.20
C LYS A 48 3.90 -2.72 9.98
N ARG A 49 3.75 -3.55 11.00
CA ARG A 49 2.70 -3.42 12.01
C ARG A 49 3.27 -2.68 13.21
N PHE A 50 2.62 -1.62 13.62
CA PHE A 50 2.98 -0.84 14.80
C PHE A 50 1.90 -0.96 15.88
N HIS A 51 2.31 -0.93 17.14
CA HIS A 51 1.43 -0.54 18.22
C HIS A 51 0.99 0.90 17.97
N ALA A 52 -0.32 1.15 18.01
CA ALA A 52 -0.87 2.42 17.55
C ALA A 52 -0.36 3.63 18.36
N ALA A 53 -0.18 3.48 19.68
CA ALA A 53 0.38 4.56 20.51
C ALA A 53 1.80 4.94 20.05
N ASN A 54 2.67 3.96 19.75
CA ASN A 54 4.01 4.25 19.22
C ASN A 54 3.95 4.90 17.83
N PHE A 55 3.00 4.47 16.98
CA PHE A 55 2.84 5.09 15.67
C PHE A 55 2.47 6.57 15.77
N VAL A 56 1.47 6.92 16.57
CA VAL A 56 1.00 8.32 16.69
C VAL A 56 1.97 9.21 17.46
N GLU A 57 2.89 8.64 18.23
CA GLU A 57 3.89 9.37 18.99
C GLU A 57 5.17 9.64 18.16
N THR A 58 5.63 8.67 17.39
CA THR A 58 6.94 8.74 16.71
C THR A 58 6.91 8.31 15.25
N SER A 59 6.37 7.12 14.93
CA SER A 59 6.55 6.50 13.62
C SER A 59 5.70 7.12 12.51
N PHE A 60 4.79 8.05 12.84
CA PHE A 60 4.01 8.80 11.85
C PHE A 60 4.88 9.77 11.04
N GLU A 61 6.03 10.17 11.55
CA GLU A 61 6.96 11.03 10.82
C GLU A 61 7.68 10.24 9.74
N GLU A 62 8.30 9.13 10.11
CA GLU A 62 8.92 8.19 9.19
C GLU A 62 9.26 6.86 9.88
N THR A 63 9.48 5.83 9.09
CA THR A 63 10.06 4.55 9.48
C THR A 63 10.92 4.02 8.35
N HIS A 64 11.56 2.86 8.51
CA HIS A 64 12.49 2.32 7.52
C HIS A 64 12.07 0.92 7.07
N CYS A 65 12.50 0.51 5.90
CA CYS A 65 12.40 -0.85 5.41
C CYS A 65 13.62 -1.20 4.57
N CYS A 66 13.93 -2.49 4.45
CA CYS A 66 15.02 -2.92 3.60
C CYS A 66 14.75 -2.57 2.14
N ASN A 67 15.78 -2.09 1.44
CA ASN A 67 15.66 -1.65 0.05
C ASN A 67 15.35 -2.80 -0.93
N TYR A 68 15.71 -4.05 -0.59
CA TYR A 68 15.39 -5.21 -1.42
C TYR A 68 13.88 -5.48 -1.55
N LEU A 69 13.04 -4.92 -0.68
CA LEU A 69 11.59 -5.13 -0.74
C LEU A 69 10.94 -4.60 -2.03
N LEU A 70 11.62 -3.72 -2.78
CA LEU A 70 11.21 -3.33 -4.15
C LEU A 70 11.88 -4.21 -5.24
N ALA A 71 12.61 -5.26 -4.86
CA ALA A 71 13.33 -6.14 -5.77
C ALA A 71 13.12 -7.63 -5.45
N THR A 72 12.07 -7.97 -4.73
CA THR A 72 11.68 -9.37 -4.46
C THR A 72 10.76 -9.90 -5.56
N ASP A 73 10.78 -11.20 -5.75
CA ASP A 73 9.80 -11.91 -6.59
C ASP A 73 8.52 -12.24 -5.81
N LEU A 74 7.64 -13.05 -6.41
CA LEU A 74 6.36 -13.45 -5.80
C LEU A 74 6.53 -14.31 -4.54
N GLU A 75 7.65 -15.02 -4.43
CA GLU A 75 7.98 -15.87 -3.29
C GLU A 75 8.83 -15.16 -2.22
N MET A 76 9.03 -13.86 -2.38
CA MET A 76 9.86 -13.01 -1.51
C MET A 76 11.36 -13.32 -1.59
N ALA A 77 11.80 -14.06 -2.61
CA ALA A 77 13.22 -14.21 -2.89
C ALA A 77 13.79 -12.92 -3.50
N THR A 78 15.08 -12.71 -3.32
CA THR A 78 15.83 -11.54 -3.83
C THR A 78 16.66 -11.96 -5.04
N PRO A 79 16.10 -11.97 -6.28
CA PRO A 79 16.85 -12.34 -7.47
C PRO A 79 17.95 -11.31 -7.76
N ASP A 80 19.03 -11.79 -8.38
CA ASP A 80 20.14 -10.95 -8.82
C ASP A 80 19.75 -10.05 -10.02
N GLY A 81 20.61 -9.06 -10.31
CA GLY A 81 20.51 -8.24 -11.52
C GLY A 81 19.85 -6.87 -11.33
N TYR A 82 19.39 -6.54 -10.14
CA TYR A 82 18.88 -5.19 -9.85
C TYR A 82 20.01 -4.21 -9.57
N ALA A 83 19.99 -3.06 -10.24
CA ALA A 83 20.98 -2.01 -10.05
C ALA A 83 20.86 -1.29 -8.70
N SER A 84 19.65 -1.23 -8.14
CA SER A 84 19.35 -0.50 -6.90
C SER A 84 19.69 -1.28 -5.62
N THR A 85 19.82 -2.61 -5.73
CA THR A 85 20.06 -3.48 -4.58
C THR A 85 20.55 -4.85 -5.05
N SER A 86 21.64 -5.34 -4.46
CA SER A 86 22.22 -6.66 -4.73
C SER A 86 23.18 -7.04 -3.61
N TRP A 87 23.60 -8.30 -3.58
CA TRP A 87 24.69 -8.74 -2.70
C TRP A 87 26.01 -8.00 -2.97
N GLU A 88 26.27 -7.62 -4.23
CA GLU A 88 27.49 -6.93 -4.64
C GLU A 88 27.51 -5.47 -4.17
N THR A 89 26.36 -4.77 -4.27
CA THR A 89 26.22 -3.36 -3.83
C THR A 89 25.93 -3.23 -2.35
N GLY A 90 25.60 -4.32 -1.70
CA GLY A 90 25.09 -4.36 -0.33
C GLY A 90 23.60 -3.99 -0.25
N TYR A 91 22.95 -4.51 0.78
CA TYR A 91 21.58 -4.13 1.11
C TYR A 91 21.60 -2.97 2.10
N GLY A 92 20.72 -2.02 1.88
CA GLY A 92 20.52 -0.87 2.75
C GLY A 92 19.03 -0.69 3.06
N ASP A 93 18.69 0.48 3.56
CA ASP A 93 17.32 0.81 3.91
C ASP A 93 16.74 1.89 2.98
N TYR A 94 15.43 1.86 2.82
CA TYR A 94 14.61 2.96 2.37
C TYR A 94 13.88 3.58 3.56
N VAL A 95 13.58 4.87 3.44
CA VAL A 95 12.64 5.54 4.34
C VAL A 95 11.23 5.29 3.84
N MET A 96 10.36 4.84 4.74
CA MET A 96 8.91 4.79 4.55
C MET A 96 8.31 6.04 5.16
N LYS A 97 7.83 6.96 4.32
CA LYS A 97 7.18 8.22 4.75
C LYS A 97 5.67 8.06 4.72
N PRO A 98 4.97 7.97 5.86
CA PRO A 98 3.52 7.84 5.89
C PRO A 98 2.83 9.06 5.25
N ASP A 99 1.92 8.79 4.31
CA ASP A 99 0.99 9.78 3.76
C ASP A 99 -0.28 9.79 4.62
N LEU A 100 -0.33 10.67 5.58
CA LEU A 100 -1.40 10.75 6.57
C LEU A 100 -2.78 11.04 5.96
N SER A 101 -2.84 11.53 4.71
CA SER A 101 -4.09 11.70 3.98
C SER A 101 -4.72 10.37 3.54
N THR A 102 -3.99 9.26 3.63
CA THR A 102 -4.43 7.92 3.21
C THR A 102 -4.90 7.06 4.37
N ILE A 103 -4.91 7.57 5.59
CA ILE A 103 -5.32 6.80 6.78
C ILE A 103 -6.74 6.28 6.60
N ARG A 104 -6.94 4.99 6.88
CA ARG A 104 -8.25 4.33 6.82
C ARG A 104 -8.37 3.19 7.80
N LEU A 105 -9.60 2.92 8.26
CA LEU A 105 -9.90 1.70 9.00
C LEU A 105 -9.90 0.49 8.08
N LEU A 106 -9.49 -0.65 8.61
CA LEU A 106 -9.59 -1.94 7.95
C LEU A 106 -10.80 -2.71 8.50
N PRO A 107 -11.91 -2.80 7.76
CA PRO A 107 -13.14 -3.41 8.28
C PRO A 107 -13.03 -4.90 8.58
N TRP A 108 -12.01 -5.59 8.04
CA TRP A 108 -11.74 -7.01 8.27
C TRP A 108 -10.69 -7.27 9.37
N LEU A 109 -10.10 -6.23 9.95
CA LEU A 109 -9.16 -6.29 11.08
C LEU A 109 -9.61 -5.31 12.15
N GLU A 110 -10.27 -5.83 13.18
CA GLU A 110 -10.73 -5.04 14.30
C GLU A 110 -9.58 -4.26 14.95
N GLY A 111 -9.83 -3.05 15.41
CA GLY A 111 -8.84 -2.20 16.07
C GLY A 111 -7.66 -1.75 15.19
N THR A 112 -7.75 -1.91 13.86
CA THR A 112 -6.62 -1.69 12.97
C THR A 112 -6.88 -0.57 11.97
N ALA A 113 -5.93 0.37 11.89
CA ALA A 113 -5.84 1.36 10.83
C ALA A 113 -4.70 1.03 9.85
N LEU A 114 -4.81 1.52 8.61
CA LEU A 114 -3.78 1.43 7.59
C LEU A 114 -3.42 2.82 7.09
N VAL A 115 -2.14 3.06 6.84
CA VAL A 115 -1.62 4.23 6.15
C VAL A 115 -0.68 3.80 5.03
N LEU A 116 -0.78 4.45 3.86
CA LEU A 116 0.15 4.24 2.76
C LEU A 116 1.39 5.12 2.95
N CYS A 117 2.56 4.56 2.61
CA CYS A 117 3.83 5.25 2.69
C CYS A 117 4.41 5.52 1.30
N ASP A 118 5.03 6.67 1.14
CA ASP A 118 5.98 6.91 0.07
C ASP A 118 7.33 6.29 0.43
N ILE A 119 8.05 5.81 -0.57
CA ILE A 119 9.40 5.24 -0.39
C ILE A 119 10.43 6.26 -0.84
N LEU A 120 11.30 6.64 0.09
CA LEU A 120 12.36 7.61 -0.13
C LEU A 120 13.74 6.94 0.02
N ASP A 121 14.70 7.47 -0.70
CA ASP A 121 16.10 7.10 -0.55
C ASP A 121 16.60 7.54 0.83
N HIS A 122 17.28 6.64 1.54
CA HIS A 122 17.71 6.87 2.92
C HIS A 122 18.69 8.06 3.09
N HIS A 123 19.52 8.33 2.07
CA HIS A 123 20.54 9.39 2.17
C HIS A 123 20.03 10.73 1.66
N THR A 124 19.28 10.71 0.57
CA THR A 124 18.84 11.94 -0.11
C THR A 124 17.43 12.38 0.27
N HIS A 125 16.63 11.51 0.86
CA HIS A 125 15.21 11.68 1.14
C HIS A 125 14.37 12.04 -0.12
N GLN A 126 14.90 11.73 -1.30
CA GLN A 126 14.17 11.88 -2.55
C GLN A 126 13.32 10.62 -2.81
N GLU A 127 12.19 10.77 -3.48
CA GLU A 127 11.36 9.63 -3.87
C GLU A 127 12.18 8.63 -4.69
N VAL A 128 12.10 7.36 -4.33
CA VAL A 128 12.69 6.26 -5.11
C VAL A 128 11.94 6.14 -6.44
N ALA A 129 12.61 6.53 -7.53
CA ALA A 129 11.99 6.77 -8.83
C ALA A 129 11.27 5.54 -9.44
N HIS A 130 11.68 4.33 -9.06
CA HIS A 130 11.05 3.08 -9.49
C HIS A 130 9.98 2.56 -8.53
N SER A 131 9.73 3.22 -7.40
CA SER A 131 8.60 2.88 -6.53
C SER A 131 7.28 3.07 -7.28
N PRO A 132 6.36 2.09 -7.29
CA PRO A 132 5.09 2.19 -8.02
C PRO A 132 4.28 3.42 -7.66
N ARG A 133 4.22 3.78 -6.40
CA ARG A 133 3.50 4.98 -5.94
C ARG A 133 4.16 6.27 -6.45
N ALA A 134 5.50 6.36 -6.47
CA ALA A 134 6.22 7.51 -7.01
C ALA A 134 5.97 7.67 -8.52
N ILE A 135 5.95 6.57 -9.28
CA ILE A 135 5.62 6.58 -10.71
C ILE A 135 4.21 7.14 -10.92
N LEU A 136 3.22 6.66 -10.16
CA LEU A 136 1.84 7.13 -10.25
C LEU A 136 1.72 8.62 -9.92
N LYS A 137 2.30 9.07 -8.82
CA LYS A 137 2.31 10.49 -8.40
C LYS A 137 2.92 11.38 -9.48
N LYS A 138 4.02 10.94 -10.10
CA LYS A 138 4.66 11.66 -11.22
C LYS A 138 3.72 11.81 -12.41
N GLN A 139 2.95 10.77 -12.78
CA GLN A 139 2.01 10.88 -13.90
C GLN A 139 0.81 11.77 -13.55
N ILE A 140 0.29 11.70 -12.33
CA ILE A 140 -0.77 12.61 -11.86
C ILE A 140 -0.29 14.07 -11.93
N THR A 141 0.93 14.36 -11.46
CA THR A 141 1.52 15.70 -11.53
C THR A 141 1.60 16.21 -12.97
N ARG A 142 2.01 15.33 -13.91
CA ARG A 142 2.05 15.70 -15.35
C ARG A 142 0.69 16.01 -15.93
N LEU A 143 -0.33 15.22 -15.60
CA LEU A 143 -1.71 15.46 -16.02
C LEU A 143 -2.24 16.79 -15.47
N ASN A 144 -2.04 17.04 -14.19
CA ASN A 144 -2.47 18.28 -13.54
C ASN A 144 -1.80 19.51 -14.15
N ALA A 145 -0.51 19.41 -14.54
CA ALA A 145 0.20 20.49 -15.25
C ALA A 145 -0.39 20.79 -16.64
N MET A 146 -1.11 19.83 -17.23
CA MET A 146 -1.85 20.02 -18.49
C MET A 146 -3.29 20.50 -18.28
N GLY A 147 -3.71 20.74 -17.03
CA GLY A 147 -5.10 21.09 -16.68
C GLY A 147 -6.07 19.92 -16.76
N LEU A 148 -5.56 18.68 -16.68
CA LEU A 148 -6.36 17.45 -16.76
C LEU A 148 -6.36 16.72 -15.42
N ASP A 149 -7.50 16.15 -15.07
CA ASP A 149 -7.67 15.21 -13.96
C ASP A 149 -7.93 13.79 -14.50
N ALA A 150 -7.32 12.79 -13.87
CA ALA A 150 -7.58 11.38 -14.17
C ALA A 150 -8.53 10.78 -13.16
N LYS A 151 -9.49 10.01 -13.67
CA LYS A 151 -10.33 9.10 -12.87
C LYS A 151 -10.10 7.69 -13.40
N MET A 152 -9.79 6.76 -12.50
CA MET A 152 -9.56 5.35 -12.83
C MET A 152 -10.40 4.50 -11.90
N ALA A 153 -10.81 3.35 -12.40
CA ALA A 153 -11.47 2.30 -11.63
C ALA A 153 -10.80 0.97 -11.95
N THR A 154 -10.92 0.04 -11.02
CA THR A 154 -10.52 -1.36 -11.24
C THR A 154 -11.78 -2.18 -11.42
N GLU A 155 -11.73 -3.14 -12.35
CA GLU A 155 -12.71 -4.20 -12.49
C GLU A 155 -12.05 -5.48 -12.00
N LEU A 156 -12.62 -6.09 -10.96
CA LEU A 156 -12.10 -7.31 -10.37
C LEU A 156 -12.96 -8.48 -10.80
N GLU A 157 -12.39 -9.34 -11.62
CA GLU A 157 -13.01 -10.59 -12.05
C GLU A 157 -12.36 -11.78 -11.34
N PHE A 158 -13.17 -12.75 -10.90
CA PHE A 158 -12.65 -13.91 -10.20
C PHE A 158 -13.59 -15.11 -10.36
N PHE A 159 -13.04 -16.31 -10.22
CA PHE A 159 -13.78 -17.55 -10.13
C PHE A 159 -13.71 -18.10 -8.71
N LEU A 160 -14.84 -18.57 -8.21
CA LEU A 160 -14.90 -19.30 -6.94
C LEU A 160 -14.92 -20.81 -7.20
N PHE A 161 -14.07 -21.53 -6.47
CA PHE A 161 -13.98 -22.97 -6.52
C PHE A 161 -14.37 -23.57 -5.17
N GLU A 162 -14.92 -24.81 -5.17
CA GLU A 162 -15.30 -25.48 -3.92
C GLU A 162 -14.09 -25.94 -3.08
N LYS A 163 -12.96 -26.19 -3.73
CA LYS A 163 -11.73 -26.64 -3.08
C LYS A 163 -11.01 -25.48 -2.39
N SER A 164 -10.40 -25.79 -1.25
CA SER A 164 -9.46 -24.84 -0.60
C SER A 164 -8.22 -24.60 -1.48
N PHE A 165 -7.57 -23.46 -1.30
CA PHE A 165 -6.34 -23.14 -2.03
C PHE A 165 -5.22 -24.17 -1.78
N ASP A 166 -5.15 -24.72 -0.56
CA ASP A 166 -4.19 -25.77 -0.20
C ASP A 166 -4.43 -27.08 -0.92
N ASP A 167 -5.69 -27.47 -1.11
CA ASP A 167 -6.03 -28.69 -1.84
C ASP A 167 -5.83 -28.51 -3.35
N ILE A 168 -6.17 -27.35 -3.89
CA ILE A 168 -5.88 -26.99 -5.28
C ILE A 168 -4.38 -27.10 -5.57
N ARG A 169 -3.55 -26.59 -4.68
CA ARG A 169 -2.09 -26.64 -4.81
C ARG A 169 -1.55 -28.08 -4.72
N LYS A 170 -2.07 -28.91 -3.81
CA LYS A 170 -1.70 -30.34 -3.71
C LYS A 170 -2.06 -31.11 -4.97
N ASP A 171 -3.16 -30.76 -5.60
CA ASP A 171 -3.64 -31.37 -6.86
C ASP A 171 -2.96 -30.77 -8.10
N GLY A 172 -1.95 -29.91 -7.95
CA GLY A 172 -1.25 -29.29 -9.07
C GLY A 172 -2.11 -28.36 -9.92
N PHE A 173 -3.09 -27.68 -9.30
CA PHE A 173 -4.04 -26.78 -9.98
C PHE A 173 -4.90 -27.48 -11.04
N GLN A 174 -5.21 -28.76 -10.83
CA GLN A 174 -6.06 -29.56 -11.71
C GLN A 174 -7.40 -29.85 -11.04
N ASN A 175 -8.37 -30.30 -11.86
CA ASN A 175 -9.71 -30.71 -11.40
C ASN A 175 -10.40 -29.61 -10.57
N LEU A 176 -10.39 -28.39 -11.10
CA LEU A 176 -11.08 -27.26 -10.51
C LEU A 176 -12.57 -27.33 -10.83
N GLU A 177 -13.38 -27.37 -9.78
CA GLU A 177 -14.85 -27.33 -9.89
C GLU A 177 -15.34 -25.95 -9.44
N PRO A 178 -15.86 -25.12 -10.36
CA PRO A 178 -16.44 -23.83 -9.98
C PRO A 178 -17.74 -24.03 -9.20
N ILE A 179 -18.01 -23.13 -8.23
CA ILE A 179 -19.23 -23.15 -7.42
C ILE A 179 -20.48 -22.91 -8.27
N SER A 180 -20.34 -22.24 -9.42
CA SER A 180 -21.43 -21.98 -10.36
C SER A 180 -21.13 -22.60 -11.73
N GLY A 181 -22.17 -22.85 -12.49
CA GLY A 181 -22.09 -23.42 -13.84
C GLY A 181 -21.66 -22.45 -14.94
N TYR A 182 -21.02 -21.37 -14.60
CA TYR A 182 -20.46 -20.36 -15.52
C TYR A 182 -18.97 -20.38 -15.49
#